data_5d59f6499a8b75f336745cb6c2e15d74
#
_entry.id   5d59f6499a8b75f336745cb6c2e15d74
#
_cell.length_a   1.000
_cell.length_b   1.000
_cell.length_c   1.000
_cell.angle_alpha   90.00
_cell.angle_beta   90.00
_cell.angle_gamma   90.00
#
_symmetry.space_group_name_H-M   'P 1'
#
loop_
_entity.id
_entity.type
_entity.pdbx_description
1 polymer ?
#
loop_
_entity_poly.entity_id
_entity_poly.type
_entity_poly.pdbx_seq_one_letter_code
_entity_poly.pdbx_strand_id
1 'polypeptide(L)'
;MATSGVTTNQLTRNQFIEAALRTLGVLALDQTPTTTEYTNALIKLNALVGEFRTKGLMVWDRTTYTMSLTSGTSSYTIGTGQTLNTPYPVHLLQAVRLDSTSETRIPLEVISDFNYNLLPTSTSGVPIQVTYQPKVNLGVIKVWPEPDSYSQTNVTIQLTYLRPIEYFSLSTDTADFPEEWVSAIIYNLAVRMAPEYGVPLSDRSLLIKEAESYLQTAED
;
A
#
# COMPACT_ATOMS: atom_id res chain seq x y z
N MET A 1 27.09 -23.88 12.39
CA MET A 1 26.49 -22.79 13.19
C MET A 1 25.05 -22.72 12.81
N ALA A 2 24.14 -22.72 13.78
CA ALA A 2 22.70 -22.50 13.50
C ALA A 2 22.48 -21.00 13.32
N THR A 3 21.87 -20.60 12.22
CA THR A 3 21.39 -19.24 12.00
C THR A 3 19.96 -19.11 12.50
N SER A 4 19.51 -17.91 12.87
CA SER A 4 18.15 -17.68 13.38
C SER A 4 17.05 -18.03 12.38
N GLY A 5 17.37 -18.09 11.09
CA GLY A 5 16.42 -18.27 10.00
C GLY A 5 15.49 -17.05 9.77
N VAL A 6 15.65 -16.00 10.57
CA VAL A 6 14.92 -14.75 10.41
C VAL A 6 15.64 -13.86 9.39
N THR A 7 14.98 -13.56 8.30
CA THR A 7 15.51 -12.77 7.18
C THR A 7 14.89 -11.38 7.06
N THR A 8 13.89 -11.06 7.90
CA THR A 8 13.19 -9.77 7.87
C THR A 8 13.16 -9.14 9.25
N ASN A 9 13.50 -7.85 9.33
CA ASN A 9 13.45 -7.05 10.55
C ASN A 9 12.23 -6.13 10.50
N GLN A 10 11.05 -6.67 10.80
CA GLN A 10 9.82 -5.89 10.85
C GLN A 10 9.57 -5.36 12.25
N LEU A 11 9.57 -4.04 12.38
CA LEU A 11 9.20 -3.36 13.61
C LEU A 11 7.68 -3.10 13.66
N THR A 12 7.14 -3.17 14.88
CA THR A 12 5.75 -2.73 15.13
C THR A 12 5.68 -1.20 15.22
N ARG A 13 4.47 -0.65 15.05
CA ARG A 13 4.20 0.78 15.23
C ARG A 13 4.83 1.34 16.53
N ASN A 14 4.62 0.65 17.65
CA ASN A 14 5.14 1.09 18.93
C ASN A 14 6.66 1.07 18.98
N GLN A 15 7.30 0.06 18.39
CA GLN A 15 8.75 -0.01 18.32
C GLN A 15 9.36 1.11 17.48
N PHE A 16 8.71 1.53 16.38
CA PHE A 16 9.12 2.70 15.61
C PHE A 16 9.08 3.99 16.46
N ILE A 17 8.00 4.20 17.21
CA ILE A 17 7.81 5.36 18.06
C ILE A 17 8.83 5.36 19.19
N GLU A 18 9.03 4.24 19.86
CA GLU A 18 10.02 4.11 20.94
C GLU A 18 11.45 4.35 20.43
N ALA A 19 11.80 3.77 19.29
CA ALA A 19 13.11 3.96 18.67
C ALA A 19 13.35 5.45 18.34
N ALA A 20 12.36 6.15 17.78
CA ALA A 20 12.46 7.57 17.48
C ALA A 20 12.61 8.43 18.74
N LEU A 21 11.87 8.13 19.81
CA LEU A 21 11.98 8.84 21.09
C LEU A 21 13.33 8.59 21.77
N ARG A 22 13.88 7.39 21.67
CA ARG A 22 15.22 7.07 22.15
C ARG A 22 16.31 7.78 21.33
N THR A 23 16.14 7.86 20.02
CA THR A 23 17.04 8.64 19.13
C THR A 23 17.07 10.12 19.52
N LEU A 24 15.94 10.67 19.99
CA LEU A 24 15.88 12.03 20.54
C LEU A 24 16.51 12.18 21.95
N GLY A 25 16.82 11.08 22.62
CA GLY A 25 17.32 11.10 24.01
C GLY A 25 16.27 11.47 25.06
N VAL A 26 14.98 11.48 24.71
CA VAL A 26 13.89 11.83 25.65
C VAL A 26 13.28 10.62 26.33
N LEU A 27 13.54 9.42 25.84
CA LEU A 27 13.08 8.17 26.44
C LEU A 27 14.29 7.35 26.92
N ALA A 28 14.34 7.04 28.22
CA ALA A 28 15.35 6.14 28.75
C ALA A 28 15.11 4.68 28.33
N LEU A 29 16.15 3.84 28.39
CA LEU A 29 16.10 2.46 27.87
C LEU A 29 15.07 1.57 28.59
N ASP A 30 14.78 1.87 29.84
CA ASP A 30 13.86 1.13 30.73
C ASP A 30 12.46 1.76 30.80
N GLN A 31 12.24 2.88 30.08
CA GLN A 31 10.96 3.57 30.04
C GLN A 31 10.14 3.25 28.80
N THR A 32 8.83 3.32 28.97
CA THR A 32 7.85 3.24 27.87
C THR A 32 7.12 4.58 27.72
N PRO A 33 6.82 5.01 26.50
CA PRO A 33 6.05 6.22 26.28
C PRO A 33 4.66 6.16 26.89
N THR A 34 4.13 7.31 27.27
CA THR A 34 2.74 7.44 27.68
C THR A 34 1.78 7.26 26.52
N THR A 35 0.51 6.97 26.81
CA THR A 35 -0.55 6.85 25.78
C THR A 35 -0.67 8.11 24.93
N THR A 36 -0.47 9.30 25.53
CA THR A 36 -0.53 10.59 24.83
C THR A 36 0.65 10.73 23.86
N GLU A 37 1.85 10.34 24.27
CA GLU A 37 3.03 10.35 23.40
C GLU A 37 2.87 9.40 22.22
N TYR A 38 2.37 8.19 22.44
CA TYR A 38 2.05 7.26 21.35
C TYR A 38 1.03 7.85 20.37
N THR A 39 -0.03 8.51 20.87
CA THR A 39 -1.06 9.10 20.02
C THR A 39 -0.51 10.25 19.17
N ASN A 40 0.25 11.16 19.76
CA ASN A 40 0.85 12.28 19.05
C ASN A 40 1.92 11.81 18.04
N ALA A 41 2.74 10.85 18.42
CA ALA A 41 3.74 10.27 17.53
C ALA A 41 3.12 9.50 16.36
N LEU A 42 2.00 8.81 16.58
CA LEU A 42 1.25 8.12 15.52
C LEU A 42 0.77 9.10 14.44
N ILE A 43 0.24 10.25 14.83
CA ILE A 43 -0.20 11.27 13.87
C ILE A 43 0.99 11.69 12.97
N LYS A 44 2.16 11.90 13.56
CA LYS A 44 3.36 12.31 12.82
C LYS A 44 3.94 11.18 11.97
N LEU A 45 3.88 9.95 12.47
CA LEU A 45 4.31 8.76 11.73
C LEU A 45 3.44 8.57 10.48
N ASN A 46 2.12 8.65 10.62
CA ASN A 46 1.20 8.54 9.49
C ASN A 46 1.33 9.73 8.52
N ALA A 47 1.61 10.93 9.01
CA ALA A 47 1.90 12.08 8.15
C ALA A 47 3.21 11.88 7.36
N LEU A 48 4.24 11.29 7.98
CA LEU A 48 5.50 10.92 7.31
C LEU A 48 5.26 9.89 6.20
N VAL A 49 4.51 8.83 6.50
CA VAL A 49 4.10 7.81 5.52
C VAL A 49 3.35 8.44 4.35
N GLY A 50 2.41 9.36 4.64
CA GLY A 50 1.65 10.08 3.62
C GLY A 50 2.55 10.95 2.72
N GLU A 51 3.57 11.60 3.29
CA GLU A 51 4.54 12.37 2.51
C GLU A 51 5.39 11.48 1.60
N PHE A 52 5.88 10.35 2.11
CA PHE A 52 6.63 9.40 1.30
C PHE A 52 5.80 8.87 0.13
N ARG A 53 4.53 8.55 0.37
CA ARG A 53 3.59 8.18 -0.70
C ARG A 53 3.44 9.28 -1.76
N THR A 54 3.34 10.53 -1.35
CA THR A 54 3.18 11.68 -2.26
C THR A 54 4.44 11.96 -3.07
N LYS A 55 5.61 11.77 -2.47
CA LYS A 55 6.90 11.91 -3.16
C LYS A 55 7.19 10.76 -4.11
N GLY A 56 6.40 9.69 -4.09
CA GLY A 56 6.64 8.49 -4.88
C GLY A 56 7.87 7.70 -4.44
N LEU A 57 8.40 8.02 -3.25
CA LEU A 57 9.60 7.38 -2.70
C LEU A 57 9.35 5.96 -2.22
N MET A 58 8.10 5.66 -1.93
CA MET A 58 7.76 4.35 -1.43
C MET A 58 7.32 3.46 -2.55
N VAL A 59 8.06 2.41 -2.65
CA VAL A 59 7.79 1.32 -3.56
C VAL A 59 6.37 0.84 -3.34
N TRP A 60 5.57 0.97 -4.39
CA TRP A 60 4.26 0.38 -4.47
C TRP A 60 4.38 -1.12 -4.27
N ASP A 61 3.68 -1.68 -3.33
CA ASP A 61 3.61 -3.13 -3.27
C ASP A 61 2.81 -3.64 -4.48
N ARG A 62 3.45 -4.49 -5.27
CA ARG A 62 2.84 -5.14 -6.41
C ARG A 62 2.01 -6.32 -5.93
N THR A 63 0.72 -6.12 -5.88
CA THR A 63 -0.23 -7.11 -5.38
C THR A 63 -1.01 -7.74 -6.52
N THR A 64 -1.34 -9.02 -6.35
CA THR A 64 -2.18 -9.77 -7.28
C THR A 64 -3.47 -10.19 -6.58
N TYR A 65 -4.60 -9.94 -7.21
CA TYR A 65 -5.92 -10.32 -6.72
C TYR A 65 -6.70 -11.03 -7.81
N THR A 66 -7.35 -12.15 -7.48
CA THR A 66 -8.20 -12.90 -8.42
C THR A 66 -9.66 -12.65 -8.09
N MET A 67 -10.40 -12.11 -9.05
CA MET A 67 -11.83 -11.84 -8.93
C MET A 67 -12.66 -12.83 -9.72
N SER A 68 -13.81 -13.22 -9.16
CA SER A 68 -14.85 -13.94 -9.87
C SER A 68 -15.78 -12.96 -10.59
N LEU A 69 -16.38 -13.44 -11.68
CA LEU A 69 -17.33 -12.67 -12.48
C LEU A 69 -18.77 -13.02 -12.11
N THR A 70 -19.66 -12.05 -12.27
CA THR A 70 -21.11 -12.25 -12.15
C THR A 70 -21.76 -11.92 -13.48
N SER A 71 -22.59 -12.83 -14.01
CA SER A 71 -23.32 -12.60 -15.26
C SER A 71 -24.18 -11.34 -15.17
N GLY A 72 -24.16 -10.52 -16.21
CA GLY A 72 -24.87 -9.25 -16.24
C GLY A 72 -24.24 -8.13 -15.40
N THR A 73 -23.02 -8.31 -14.91
CA THR A 73 -22.34 -7.31 -14.10
C THR A 73 -21.01 -6.91 -14.73
N SER A 74 -20.94 -5.72 -15.27
CA SER A 74 -19.72 -5.19 -15.89
C SER A 74 -18.87 -4.33 -14.96
N SER A 75 -19.35 -3.99 -13.74
CA SER A 75 -18.70 -3.02 -12.83
C SER A 75 -18.58 -3.59 -11.40
N TYR A 76 -17.37 -3.56 -10.86
CA TYR A 76 -17.04 -4.10 -9.53
C TYR A 76 -16.31 -3.04 -8.71
N THR A 77 -16.75 -2.82 -7.47
CA THR A 77 -16.03 -1.92 -6.54
C THR A 77 -14.88 -2.68 -5.87
N ILE A 78 -13.71 -2.06 -5.78
CA ILE A 78 -12.51 -2.61 -5.14
C ILE A 78 -12.05 -1.69 -4.00
N GLY A 79 -11.78 -2.27 -2.85
CA GLY A 79 -11.40 -1.56 -1.64
C GLY A 79 -11.76 -2.37 -0.40
N THR A 80 -11.31 -1.92 0.76
CA THR A 80 -11.67 -2.57 2.03
C THR A 80 -13.18 -2.51 2.24
N GLY A 81 -13.81 -3.67 2.44
CA GLY A 81 -15.26 -3.78 2.61
C GLY A 81 -16.09 -3.61 1.33
N GLN A 82 -15.48 -3.59 0.16
CA GLN A 82 -16.16 -3.51 -1.13
C GLN A 82 -16.43 -4.90 -1.73
N THR A 83 -17.05 -4.94 -2.92
CA THR A 83 -17.32 -6.21 -3.66
C THR A 83 -16.04 -7.03 -3.83
N LEU A 84 -14.94 -6.38 -4.19
CA LEU A 84 -13.61 -6.95 -4.19
C LEU A 84 -12.89 -6.43 -2.93
N ASN A 85 -12.94 -7.25 -1.86
CA ASN A 85 -12.40 -6.86 -0.56
C ASN A 85 -10.87 -7.05 -0.53
N THR A 86 -10.16 -6.05 -1.02
CA THR A 86 -8.71 -5.96 -1.05
C THR A 86 -8.33 -4.47 -1.08
N PRO A 87 -7.12 -4.06 -0.69
CA PRO A 87 -6.69 -2.66 -0.84
C PRO A 87 -6.90 -2.17 -2.28
N TYR A 88 -7.46 -0.96 -2.42
CA TYR A 88 -7.75 -0.42 -3.75
C TYR A 88 -6.45 -0.11 -4.52
N PRO A 89 -6.44 -0.34 -5.84
CA PRO A 89 -5.30 0.00 -6.68
C PRO A 89 -4.99 1.50 -6.70
N VAL A 90 -3.71 1.86 -6.68
CA VAL A 90 -3.27 3.18 -7.15
C VAL A 90 -3.19 3.15 -8.67
N HIS A 91 -2.65 2.04 -9.19
CA HIS A 91 -2.53 1.85 -10.63
C HIS A 91 -2.71 0.36 -10.99
N LEU A 92 -3.57 0.08 -11.96
CA LEU A 92 -3.72 -1.25 -12.52
C LEU A 92 -2.64 -1.47 -13.57
N LEU A 93 -1.78 -2.47 -13.34
CA LEU A 93 -0.67 -2.78 -14.23
C LEU A 93 -1.07 -3.76 -15.34
N GLN A 94 -1.80 -4.81 -14.92
CA GLN A 94 -2.11 -5.93 -15.80
C GLN A 94 -3.38 -6.62 -15.34
N ALA A 95 -4.14 -7.16 -16.29
CA ALA A 95 -5.22 -8.09 -16.02
C ALA A 95 -5.08 -9.31 -16.92
N VAL A 96 -5.33 -10.49 -16.37
CA VAL A 96 -5.26 -11.76 -17.09
C VAL A 96 -6.53 -12.54 -16.82
N ARG A 97 -7.20 -12.97 -17.88
CA ARG A 97 -8.32 -13.88 -17.82
C ARG A 97 -7.81 -15.30 -17.66
N LEU A 98 -8.34 -16.01 -16.69
CA LEU A 98 -8.10 -17.42 -16.43
C LEU A 98 -9.38 -18.16 -16.75
N ASP A 99 -9.31 -19.08 -17.68
CA ASP A 99 -10.44 -19.94 -18.06
C ASP A 99 -10.16 -21.36 -17.56
N SER A 100 -11.00 -21.84 -16.65
CA SER A 100 -10.83 -23.14 -16.00
C SER A 100 -11.16 -24.32 -16.92
N THR A 101 -11.96 -24.10 -17.97
CA THR A 101 -12.35 -25.17 -18.90
C THR A 101 -11.25 -25.46 -19.92
N SER A 102 -10.62 -24.41 -20.45
CA SER A 102 -9.54 -24.51 -21.42
C SER A 102 -8.15 -24.47 -20.83
N GLU A 103 -8.04 -24.26 -19.51
CA GLU A 103 -6.77 -24.05 -18.77
C GLU A 103 -5.90 -22.94 -19.37
N THR A 104 -6.54 -21.96 -20.02
CA THR A 104 -5.83 -20.89 -20.74
C THR A 104 -5.71 -19.62 -19.90
N ARG A 105 -4.58 -18.92 -20.10
CA ARG A 105 -4.32 -17.58 -19.55
C ARG A 105 -4.24 -16.59 -20.70
N ILE A 106 -5.19 -15.66 -20.76
CA ILE A 106 -5.28 -14.68 -21.85
C ILE A 106 -5.19 -13.29 -21.24
N PRO A 107 -4.20 -12.47 -21.65
CA PRO A 107 -4.12 -11.10 -21.18
C PRO A 107 -5.35 -10.31 -21.64
N LEU A 108 -5.88 -9.49 -20.74
CA LEU A 108 -6.90 -8.49 -21.03
C LEU A 108 -6.22 -7.17 -21.39
N GLU A 109 -6.79 -6.47 -22.33
CA GLU A 109 -6.34 -5.13 -22.65
C GLU A 109 -6.80 -4.15 -21.55
N VAL A 110 -5.83 -3.46 -20.91
CA VAL A 110 -6.13 -2.40 -19.95
C VAL A 110 -6.32 -1.10 -20.72
N ILE A 111 -7.56 -0.62 -20.79
CA ILE A 111 -7.92 0.58 -21.54
C ILE A 111 -8.25 1.75 -20.61
N SER A 112 -8.18 2.98 -21.16
CA SER A 112 -8.61 4.17 -20.44
C SER A 112 -10.13 4.19 -20.25
N ASP A 113 -10.60 4.91 -19.21
CA ASP A 113 -12.04 5.11 -19.00
C ASP A 113 -12.72 5.81 -20.20
N PHE A 114 -12.00 6.70 -20.87
CA PHE A 114 -12.47 7.34 -22.10
C PHE A 114 -12.77 6.31 -23.20
N ASN A 115 -11.84 5.41 -23.48
CA ASN A 115 -12.02 4.37 -24.49
C ASN A 115 -13.12 3.39 -24.08
N TYR A 116 -13.22 3.04 -22.80
CA TYR A 116 -14.29 2.18 -22.29
C TYR A 116 -15.68 2.77 -22.58
N ASN A 117 -15.85 4.06 -22.40
CA ASN A 117 -17.14 4.74 -22.64
C ASN A 117 -17.54 4.83 -24.11
N LEU A 118 -16.64 4.51 -25.04
CA LEU A 118 -16.92 4.42 -26.48
C LEU A 118 -17.39 3.03 -26.91
N LEU A 119 -17.29 2.03 -26.01
CA LEU A 119 -17.68 0.66 -26.33
C LEU A 119 -19.21 0.47 -26.30
N PRO A 120 -19.75 -0.46 -27.10
CA PRO A 120 -21.17 -0.79 -27.06
C PRO A 120 -21.58 -1.35 -25.69
N THR A 121 -22.67 -0.81 -25.11
CA THR A 121 -23.12 -1.13 -23.75
C THR A 121 -23.88 -2.45 -23.63
N SER A 122 -24.39 -3.00 -24.73
CA SER A 122 -25.25 -4.19 -24.74
C SER A 122 -24.54 -5.46 -25.25
N THR A 123 -23.20 -5.47 -25.25
CA THR A 123 -22.45 -6.66 -25.69
C THR A 123 -22.19 -7.56 -24.48
N SER A 124 -22.74 -8.78 -24.53
CA SER A 124 -22.50 -9.84 -23.54
C SER A 124 -21.54 -10.89 -24.08
N GLY A 125 -20.68 -11.43 -23.22
CA GLY A 125 -19.72 -12.45 -23.59
C GLY A 125 -18.55 -12.56 -22.60
N VAL A 126 -17.49 -13.21 -23.05
CA VAL A 126 -16.28 -13.37 -22.23
C VAL A 126 -15.46 -12.06 -22.28
N PRO A 127 -15.12 -11.46 -21.14
CA PRO A 127 -14.37 -10.20 -21.09
C PRO A 127 -13.02 -10.28 -21.80
N ILE A 128 -12.69 -9.23 -22.55
CA ILE A 128 -11.41 -9.06 -23.27
C ILE A 128 -10.70 -7.74 -22.92
N GLN A 129 -11.44 -6.79 -22.37
CA GLN A 129 -10.91 -5.47 -21.96
C GLN A 129 -11.31 -5.16 -20.53
N VAL A 130 -10.48 -4.36 -19.88
CA VAL A 130 -10.69 -3.90 -18.50
C VAL A 130 -10.28 -2.44 -18.36
N THR A 131 -11.01 -1.68 -17.57
CA THR A 131 -10.60 -0.35 -17.14
C THR A 131 -10.67 -0.21 -15.63
N TYR A 132 -9.87 0.69 -15.09
CA TYR A 132 -9.83 1.05 -13.67
C TYR A 132 -10.12 2.53 -13.49
N GLN A 133 -11.08 2.84 -12.62
CA GLN A 133 -11.43 4.19 -12.22
C GLN A 133 -11.07 4.37 -10.73
N PRO A 134 -10.05 5.18 -10.40
CA PRO A 134 -9.80 5.54 -9.01
C PRO A 134 -10.91 6.46 -8.48
N LYS A 135 -11.36 6.20 -7.25
CA LYS A 135 -12.28 7.05 -6.49
C LYS A 135 -11.73 7.27 -5.09
N VAL A 136 -12.30 8.21 -4.36
CA VAL A 136 -11.90 8.45 -2.96
C VAL A 136 -12.19 7.22 -2.12
N ASN A 137 -11.16 6.64 -1.50
CA ASN A 137 -11.20 5.45 -0.63
C ASN A 137 -11.64 4.13 -1.27
N LEU A 138 -11.84 4.08 -2.58
CA LEU A 138 -12.15 2.86 -3.32
C LEU A 138 -11.77 3.01 -4.79
N GLY A 139 -11.87 1.94 -5.54
CA GLY A 139 -11.77 1.95 -7.00
C GLY A 139 -12.95 1.26 -7.65
N VAL A 140 -13.06 1.40 -8.95
CA VAL A 140 -14.03 0.66 -9.76
C VAL A 140 -13.29 -0.03 -10.90
N ILE A 141 -13.42 -1.33 -10.96
CA ILE A 141 -12.98 -2.16 -12.09
C ILE A 141 -14.18 -2.37 -13.01
N LYS A 142 -14.04 -2.03 -14.28
CA LYS A 142 -15.07 -2.35 -15.29
C LYS A 142 -14.47 -3.28 -16.32
N VAL A 143 -15.27 -4.25 -16.76
CA VAL A 143 -14.90 -5.25 -17.77
C VAL A 143 -15.81 -5.16 -18.98
N TRP A 144 -15.26 -5.46 -20.15
CA TRP A 144 -16.02 -5.50 -21.39
C TRP A 144 -15.54 -6.68 -22.26
N PRO A 145 -16.46 -7.41 -22.93
CA PRO A 145 -17.93 -7.41 -22.81
C PRO A 145 -18.47 -7.69 -21.42
N GLU A 146 -19.75 -7.39 -21.20
CA GLU A 146 -20.43 -7.76 -19.96
C GLU A 146 -20.42 -9.30 -19.79
N PRO A 147 -19.97 -9.83 -18.63
CA PRO A 147 -19.86 -11.26 -18.41
C PRO A 147 -21.16 -12.00 -18.65
N ASP A 148 -21.11 -13.08 -19.40
CA ASP A 148 -22.20 -14.01 -19.61
C ASP A 148 -22.22 -15.14 -18.56
N SER A 149 -23.14 -16.09 -18.67
CA SER A 149 -23.26 -17.24 -17.76
C SER A 149 -22.05 -18.18 -17.84
N TYR A 150 -21.41 -18.30 -18.99
CA TYR A 150 -20.17 -19.06 -19.14
C TYR A 150 -19.04 -18.43 -18.36
N SER A 151 -18.88 -17.12 -18.49
CA SER A 151 -17.86 -16.33 -17.79
C SER A 151 -18.03 -16.41 -16.27
N GLN A 152 -19.26 -16.36 -15.76
CA GLN A 152 -19.55 -16.50 -14.34
C GLN A 152 -19.07 -17.84 -13.77
N THR A 153 -19.21 -18.91 -14.53
CA THR A 153 -18.93 -20.28 -14.05
C THR A 153 -17.46 -20.66 -14.24
N ASN A 154 -16.87 -20.26 -15.36
CA ASN A 154 -15.59 -20.81 -15.80
C ASN A 154 -14.46 -19.80 -15.85
N VAL A 155 -14.73 -18.50 -15.71
CA VAL A 155 -13.73 -17.45 -15.91
C VAL A 155 -13.51 -16.66 -14.64
N THR A 156 -12.23 -16.46 -14.30
CA THR A 156 -11.79 -15.50 -13.30
C THR A 156 -10.82 -14.50 -13.91
N ILE A 157 -10.73 -13.32 -13.33
CA ILE A 157 -9.75 -12.31 -13.76
C ILE A 157 -8.75 -12.10 -12.65
N GLN A 158 -7.48 -12.29 -12.98
CA GLN A 158 -6.34 -11.98 -12.12
C GLN A 158 -5.89 -10.56 -12.43
N LEU A 159 -6.04 -9.68 -11.46
CA LEU A 159 -5.57 -8.28 -11.50
C LEU A 159 -4.20 -8.19 -10.85
N THR A 160 -3.24 -7.55 -11.52
CA THR A 160 -1.96 -7.19 -10.94
C THR A 160 -1.89 -5.67 -10.89
N TYR A 161 -1.70 -5.13 -9.70
CA TYR A 161 -1.76 -3.68 -9.49
C TYR A 161 -0.79 -3.22 -8.41
N LEU A 162 -0.58 -1.91 -8.37
CA LEU A 162 0.16 -1.25 -7.30
C LEU A 162 -0.83 -0.79 -6.23
N ARG A 163 -0.65 -1.25 -5.00
CA ARG A 163 -1.45 -0.78 -3.87
C ARG A 163 -0.69 0.29 -3.07
N PRO A 164 -1.39 1.21 -2.43
CA PRO A 164 -0.75 2.14 -1.53
C PRO A 164 -0.26 1.39 -0.28
N ILE A 165 0.83 1.86 0.29
CA ILE A 165 1.29 1.40 1.60
C ILE A 165 0.24 1.75 2.66
N GLU A 166 0.03 0.86 3.60
CA GLU A 166 -0.95 1.03 4.65
C GLU A 166 -0.45 1.97 5.75
N TYR A 167 -1.37 2.72 6.35
CA TYR A 167 -1.12 3.51 7.54
C TYR A 167 -1.16 2.64 8.79
N PHE A 168 -0.37 3.02 9.78
CA PHE A 168 -0.46 2.38 11.10
C PHE A 168 -1.76 2.77 11.81
N SER A 169 -2.42 1.81 12.43
CA SER A 169 -3.63 1.98 13.23
C SER A 169 -3.44 1.38 14.62
N LEU A 170 -3.19 0.08 14.70
CA LEU A 170 -3.02 -0.66 15.96
C LEU A 170 -1.56 -0.60 16.46
N SER A 171 -1.38 -0.78 17.75
CA SER A 171 -0.04 -0.81 18.38
C SER A 171 0.86 -1.93 17.88
N THR A 172 0.25 -3.00 17.39
CA THR A 172 0.89 -4.21 16.90
C THR A 172 1.06 -4.25 15.38
N ASP A 173 0.54 -3.22 14.66
CA ASP A 173 0.70 -3.17 13.21
C ASP A 173 2.18 -3.15 12.87
N THR A 174 2.59 -4.03 11.97
CA THR A 174 3.94 -4.06 11.42
C THR A 174 4.04 -3.13 10.23
N ALA A 175 5.25 -2.67 9.95
CA ALA A 175 5.51 -1.82 8.81
C ALA A 175 5.25 -2.56 7.50
N ASP A 176 4.54 -1.91 6.61
CA ASP A 176 4.30 -2.35 5.23
C ASP A 176 5.41 -1.83 4.30
N PHE A 177 6.65 -1.86 4.79
CA PHE A 177 7.83 -1.33 4.12
C PHE A 177 8.94 -2.36 4.05
N PRO A 178 9.80 -2.31 3.01
CA PRO A 178 11.06 -3.03 3.03
C PRO A 178 11.91 -2.65 4.24
N GLU A 179 12.74 -3.55 4.72
CA GLU A 179 13.54 -3.33 5.94
C GLU A 179 14.56 -2.19 5.81
N GLU A 180 14.99 -1.87 4.60
CA GLU A 180 15.89 -0.76 4.29
C GLU A 180 15.31 0.59 4.73
N TRP A 181 13.99 0.71 4.78
CA TRP A 181 13.29 1.93 5.18
C TRP A 181 13.18 2.14 6.69
N VAL A 182 13.48 1.11 7.49
CA VAL A 182 13.32 1.17 8.96
C VAL A 182 14.09 2.34 9.56
N SER A 183 15.37 2.47 9.23
CA SER A 183 16.21 3.57 9.74
C SER A 183 15.74 4.93 9.23
N ALA A 184 15.40 5.04 7.96
CA ALA A 184 14.87 6.27 7.36
C ALA A 184 13.60 6.75 8.06
N ILE A 185 12.68 5.84 8.39
CA ILE A 185 11.44 6.16 9.11
C ILE A 185 11.73 6.62 10.54
N ILE A 186 12.58 5.90 11.28
CA ILE A 186 12.92 6.23 12.68
C ILE A 186 13.51 7.63 12.77
N TYR A 187 14.54 7.93 11.97
CA TYR A 187 15.22 9.22 12.03
C TYR A 187 14.36 10.38 11.50
N ASN A 188 13.60 10.18 10.43
CA ASN A 188 12.66 11.20 9.96
C ASN A 188 11.51 11.45 10.94
N LEU A 189 11.03 10.41 11.64
CA LEU A 189 10.06 10.58 12.72
C LEU A 189 10.67 11.36 13.89
N ALA A 190 11.90 11.04 14.30
CA ALA A 190 12.63 11.77 15.34
C ALA A 190 12.77 13.26 14.99
N VAL A 191 13.19 13.59 13.77
CA VAL A 191 13.28 14.98 13.29
C VAL A 191 11.94 15.72 13.44
N ARG A 192 10.82 15.07 13.10
CA ARG A 192 9.47 15.67 13.21
C ARG A 192 9.00 15.85 14.63
N MET A 193 9.48 15.01 15.55
CA MET A 193 9.12 15.08 16.96
C MET A 193 10.01 16.04 17.74
N ALA A 194 11.26 16.26 17.32
CA ALA A 194 12.26 17.08 17.98
C ALA A 194 11.77 18.47 18.46
N PRO A 195 10.96 19.24 17.70
CA PRO A 195 10.44 20.53 18.16
C PRO A 195 9.56 20.45 19.41
N GLU A 196 8.77 19.40 19.57
CA GLU A 196 7.85 19.25 20.72
C GLU A 196 8.58 18.90 22.01
N TYR A 197 9.72 18.24 21.90
CA TYR A 197 10.55 17.85 23.04
C TYR A 197 11.65 18.87 23.35
N GLY A 198 11.63 20.06 22.70
CA GLY A 198 12.57 21.13 23.00
C GLY A 198 14.02 20.82 22.61
N VAL A 199 14.27 19.89 21.71
CA VAL A 199 15.63 19.54 21.25
C VAL A 199 16.29 20.77 20.63
N PRO A 200 17.55 21.14 21.03
CA PRO A 200 18.27 22.31 20.52
C PRO A 200 18.44 22.27 18.99
N LEU A 201 18.50 23.44 18.36
CA LEU A 201 18.61 23.56 16.91
C LEU A 201 19.91 22.92 16.36
N SER A 202 21.02 22.99 17.16
CA SER A 202 22.28 22.31 16.81
C SER A 202 22.10 20.83 16.62
N ASP A 203 21.42 20.18 17.55
CA ASP A 203 21.23 18.73 17.57
C ASP A 203 20.21 18.30 16.51
N ARG A 204 19.18 19.14 16.28
CA ARG A 204 18.25 18.93 15.14
C ARG A 204 18.97 18.96 13.80
N SER A 205 19.94 19.84 13.61
CA SER A 205 20.67 19.92 12.34
C SER A 205 21.49 18.66 12.05
N LEU A 206 21.98 18.00 13.09
CA LEU A 206 22.66 16.71 12.97
C LEU A 206 21.67 15.60 12.63
N LEU A 207 20.55 15.53 13.36
CA LEU A 207 19.48 14.55 13.10
C LEU A 207 18.92 14.67 11.69
N ILE A 208 18.76 15.89 11.16
CA ILE A 208 18.28 16.11 9.78
C ILE A 208 19.25 15.50 8.77
N LYS A 209 20.57 15.73 8.94
CA LYS A 209 21.59 15.15 8.04
C LYS A 209 21.60 13.63 8.08
N GLU A 210 21.46 13.05 9.27
CA GLU A 210 21.37 11.60 9.42
C GLU A 210 20.09 11.05 8.78
N ALA A 211 18.95 11.70 8.98
CA ALA A 211 17.67 11.34 8.37
C ALA A 211 17.72 11.40 6.85
N GLU A 212 18.35 12.44 6.28
CA GLU A 212 18.56 12.57 4.83
C GLU A 212 19.48 11.47 4.30
N SER A 213 20.57 11.15 5.02
CA SER A 213 21.48 10.08 4.63
C SER A 213 20.80 8.71 4.60
N TYR A 214 20.00 8.37 5.64
CA TYR A 214 19.25 7.12 5.67
C TYR A 214 18.16 7.07 4.61
N LEU A 215 17.52 8.20 4.32
CA LEU A 215 16.52 8.28 3.25
C LEU A 215 17.17 8.00 1.89
N GLN A 216 18.28 8.63 1.61
CA GLN A 216 19.03 8.40 0.35
C GLN A 216 19.48 6.94 0.23
N THR A 217 19.95 6.32 1.32
CA THR A 217 20.35 4.90 1.31
C THR A 217 19.17 3.96 1.04
N ALA A 218 17.96 4.35 1.45
CA ALA A 218 16.76 3.56 1.23
C ALA A 218 16.17 3.74 -0.19
N GLU A 219 16.54 4.84 -0.88
CA GLU A 219 16.11 5.14 -2.26
C GLU A 219 17.01 4.49 -3.32
N ASP A 220 18.30 4.22 -2.99
CA ASP A 220 19.30 3.59 -3.88
C ASP A 220 19.12 2.07 -3.96
#